data_719956affd9bb4275df33a19d2fe895d
#
_entry.id   719956affd9bb4275df33a19d2fe895d
#
_cell.length_a   1.000
_cell.length_b   1.000
_cell.length_c   1.000
_cell.angle_alpha   90.00
_cell.angle_beta   90.00
_cell.angle_gamma   90.00
#
_symmetry.space_group_name_H-M   'P 1'
#
loop_
_entity.id
_entity.type
_entity.pdbx_description
1 polymer ?
#
loop_
_entity_poly.entity_id
_entity_poly.type
_entity_poly.pdbx_seq_one_letter_code
_entity_poly.pdbx_strand_id
1 'polypeptide(L)'
;SEMCIRDRISDEVASQVIEAMKDLEEIQGKKFGDLEDPLLVSVRSGARVSMPGMMDTILNLGLNDEAVEGFAKKTGNPRFAYDSYRRFIQMFSDVVKEVDKAKFEDVLDDIKAEKGVKFDTDLDADDLKEVIKRYKGIYRKALNEEFPQDPKDQLFEAIKAVFRSWDNPRAIYYRRMNDIPGDWGTAVNVQTMVFGNMGDTSGTGVAFTRNPSTGEKQIYGEYLINAQGEDVVAGVRTPQPITKLAEDLPDCYKQFMDIAHTLEEHYRDMQDMEFTIQEGKLYFLQTRNGKRTAPAALRIACELVDEGK
;
A
#
# COMPACT_ATOMS: atom_id res chain seq x y z
N SER A 1 25.70 0.26 20.02
CA SER A 1 24.61 0.12 21.01
C SER A 1 23.28 0.68 20.53
N GLU A 2 23.26 1.66 19.63
CA GLU A 2 22.00 2.17 19.03
C GLU A 2 21.36 1.21 18.02
N MET A 3 22.15 0.40 17.33
CA MET A 3 21.64 -0.66 16.44
C MET A 3 20.79 -1.70 17.20
N CYS A 4 21.09 -1.97 18.47
CA CYS A 4 20.33 -2.93 19.29
C CYS A 4 18.91 -2.44 19.66
N ILE A 5 18.64 -1.14 19.63
CA ILE A 5 17.33 -0.57 19.98
C ILE A 5 16.38 -0.65 18.77
N ARG A 6 16.90 -0.56 17.55
CA ARG A 6 16.10 -0.58 16.31
C ARG A 6 15.56 -1.97 15.95
N ASP A 7 16.21 -3.04 16.41
CA ASP A 7 15.83 -4.43 16.12
C ASP A 7 14.92 -5.08 17.17
N ARG A 8 14.68 -4.42 18.29
CA ARG A 8 13.85 -4.96 19.39
C ARG A 8 12.71 -4.00 19.73
N ILE A 9 11.51 -4.43 19.42
CA ILE A 9 10.30 -3.85 20.00
C ILE A 9 10.30 -4.25 21.48
N SER A 10 10.25 -3.27 22.41
CA SER A 10 10.17 -3.58 23.84
C SER A 10 8.86 -4.29 24.16
N ASP A 11 8.83 -5.07 25.24
CA ASP A 11 7.62 -5.77 25.70
C ASP A 11 6.47 -4.79 25.98
N GLU A 12 6.79 -3.59 26.45
CA GLU A 12 5.81 -2.52 26.68
C GLU A 12 5.19 -2.07 25.35
N VAL A 13 5.99 -1.77 24.34
CA VAL A 13 5.50 -1.37 23.01
C VAL A 13 4.75 -2.52 22.35
N ALA A 14 5.23 -3.76 22.48
CA ALA A 14 4.53 -4.92 21.95
C ALA A 14 3.14 -5.08 22.57
N SER A 15 3.00 -4.86 23.88
CA SER A 15 1.73 -4.88 24.58
C SER A 15 0.77 -3.79 24.10
N GLN A 16 1.28 -2.57 23.89
CA GLN A 16 0.49 -1.45 23.35
C GLN A 16 0.04 -1.73 21.92
N VAL A 17 0.87 -2.34 21.08
CA VAL A 17 0.49 -2.76 19.72
C VAL A 17 -0.66 -3.76 19.75
N ILE A 18 -0.58 -4.76 20.63
CA ILE A 18 -1.65 -5.77 20.78
C ILE A 18 -2.96 -5.14 21.26
N GLU A 19 -2.88 -4.19 22.19
CA GLU A 19 -4.05 -3.46 22.69
C GLU A 19 -4.69 -2.61 21.60
N ALA A 20 -3.90 -1.81 20.88
CA ALA A 20 -4.37 -1.01 19.76
C ALA A 20 -4.95 -1.86 18.61
N MET A 21 -4.43 -3.08 18.40
CA MET A 21 -5.03 -4.03 17.45
C MET A 21 -6.43 -4.47 17.88
N LYS A 22 -6.69 -4.65 19.18
CA LYS A 22 -8.05 -4.97 19.68
C LYS A 22 -9.01 -3.81 19.46
N ASP A 23 -8.56 -2.58 19.69
CA ASP A 23 -9.37 -1.39 19.41
C ASP A 23 -9.71 -1.31 17.91
N LEU A 24 -8.74 -1.62 17.05
CA LEU A 24 -8.95 -1.66 15.59
C LEU A 24 -9.95 -2.75 15.20
N GLU A 25 -9.87 -3.93 15.80
CA GLU A 25 -10.81 -5.03 15.61
C GLU A 25 -12.23 -4.63 16.00
N GLU A 26 -12.39 -3.96 17.14
CA GLU A 26 -13.69 -3.49 17.63
C GLU A 26 -14.30 -2.44 16.69
N ILE A 27 -13.51 -1.44 16.26
CA ILE A 27 -13.93 -0.38 15.33
C ILE A 27 -14.37 -0.97 13.99
N GLN A 28 -13.65 -1.99 13.50
CA GLN A 28 -13.93 -2.61 12.19
C GLN A 28 -14.98 -3.72 12.26
N GLY A 29 -15.32 -4.21 13.45
CA GLY A 29 -16.19 -5.36 13.63
C GLY A 29 -15.63 -6.67 13.05
N LYS A 30 -14.30 -6.76 12.93
CA LYS A 30 -13.56 -7.90 12.36
C LYS A 30 -12.42 -8.28 13.30
N LYS A 31 -11.92 -9.51 13.19
CA LYS A 31 -10.78 -9.98 13.98
C LYS A 31 -9.55 -10.23 13.10
N PHE A 32 -8.41 -9.85 13.61
CA PHE A 32 -7.12 -10.13 13.00
C PHE A 32 -6.79 -11.62 13.18
N GLY A 33 -6.68 -12.33 12.06
CA GLY A 33 -6.51 -13.79 12.06
C GLY A 33 -7.81 -14.60 12.14
N ASP A 34 -8.99 -13.95 11.96
CA ASP A 34 -10.24 -14.68 11.81
C ASP A 34 -10.21 -15.54 10.55
N LEU A 35 -10.81 -16.74 10.63
CA LEU A 35 -10.77 -17.72 9.53
C LEU A 35 -11.91 -17.53 8.53
N GLU A 36 -12.93 -16.74 8.86
CA GLU A 36 -14.11 -16.53 8.00
C GLU A 36 -14.13 -15.14 7.39
N ASP A 37 -13.90 -14.08 8.20
CA ASP A 37 -13.90 -12.68 7.77
C ASP A 37 -12.69 -11.93 8.38
N PRO A 38 -11.46 -12.23 7.95
CA PRO A 38 -10.27 -11.69 8.58
C PRO A 38 -10.18 -10.17 8.44
N LEU A 39 -9.79 -9.49 9.53
CA LEU A 39 -9.25 -8.14 9.46
C LEU A 39 -7.88 -8.23 8.78
N LEU A 40 -7.73 -7.57 7.65
CA LEU A 40 -6.44 -7.44 6.99
C LEU A 40 -5.87 -6.04 7.22
N VAL A 41 -4.57 -5.96 7.45
CA VAL A 41 -3.88 -4.69 7.71
C VAL A 41 -2.67 -4.52 6.82
N SER A 42 -2.27 -3.27 6.64
CA SER A 42 -0.98 -2.87 6.07
C SER A 42 -0.08 -2.34 7.18
N VAL A 43 1.23 -2.51 7.01
CA VAL A 43 2.25 -1.92 7.87
C VAL A 43 3.07 -0.96 7.01
N ARG A 44 3.07 0.31 7.36
CA ARG A 44 3.62 1.40 6.55
C ARG A 44 4.54 2.28 7.38
N SER A 45 5.54 2.88 6.74
CA SER A 45 6.37 3.90 7.38
C SER A 45 5.60 5.19 7.62
N GLY A 46 5.93 5.88 8.71
CA GLY A 46 5.39 7.17 9.10
C GLY A 46 6.51 8.17 9.40
N ALA A 47 7.44 8.37 8.45
CA ALA A 47 8.53 9.30 8.64
C ALA A 47 8.06 10.76 8.72
N ARG A 48 8.74 11.56 9.52
CA ARG A 48 8.45 12.99 9.70
C ARG A 48 8.51 13.78 8.39
N VAL A 49 9.36 13.38 7.46
CA VAL A 49 9.49 13.96 6.11
C VAL A 49 9.09 12.93 5.08
N SER A 50 8.32 13.35 4.09
CA SER A 50 7.92 12.50 2.97
C SER A 50 9.14 12.00 2.19
N MET A 51 9.26 10.68 2.09
CA MET A 51 10.33 9.98 1.37
C MET A 51 9.72 8.93 0.42
N PRO A 52 9.05 9.35 -0.69
CA PRO A 52 8.28 8.47 -1.56
C PRO A 52 9.12 7.33 -2.13
N GLY A 53 8.67 6.08 -1.97
CA GLY A 53 9.34 4.90 -2.49
C GLY A 53 10.66 4.53 -1.79
N MET A 54 11.05 5.25 -0.72
CA MET A 54 12.32 5.02 -0.04
C MET A 54 12.24 3.97 1.06
N MET A 55 11.11 3.87 1.73
CA MET A 55 10.88 2.90 2.81
C MET A 55 9.81 1.89 2.40
N ASP A 56 9.80 0.77 3.10
CA ASP A 56 8.97 -0.36 2.74
C ASP A 56 7.55 -0.26 3.30
N THR A 57 6.64 -0.94 2.64
CA THR A 57 5.24 -1.15 3.04
C THR A 57 4.93 -2.62 2.87
N ILE A 58 4.21 -3.22 3.80
CA ILE A 58 3.72 -4.59 3.68
C ILE A 58 2.19 -4.55 3.71
N LEU A 59 1.55 -5.18 2.73
CA LEU A 59 0.11 -5.22 2.54
C LEU A 59 -0.45 -6.60 2.86
N ASN A 60 -1.75 -6.68 3.12
CA ASN A 60 -2.52 -7.93 3.27
C ASN A 60 -2.09 -8.83 4.45
N LEU A 61 -1.49 -8.24 5.50
CA LEU A 61 -1.19 -9.01 6.73
C LEU A 61 -2.47 -9.54 7.36
N GLY A 62 -2.39 -10.74 7.88
CA GLY A 62 -3.52 -11.47 8.47
C GLY A 62 -3.98 -12.65 7.61
N LEU A 63 -3.55 -12.73 6.35
CA LEU A 63 -3.80 -13.88 5.49
C LEU A 63 -2.86 -15.05 5.83
N ASN A 64 -3.43 -16.24 5.85
CA ASN A 64 -2.75 -17.52 5.94
C ASN A 64 -3.52 -18.56 5.13
N ASP A 65 -3.11 -19.82 5.19
CA ASP A 65 -3.70 -20.88 4.37
C ASP A 65 -5.18 -21.13 4.66
N GLU A 66 -5.61 -20.94 5.90
CA GLU A 66 -7.00 -21.14 6.33
C GLU A 66 -7.82 -19.86 6.13
N ALA A 67 -7.30 -18.71 6.54
CA ALA A 67 -8.01 -17.44 6.44
C ALA A 67 -8.31 -17.03 4.98
N VAL A 68 -7.47 -17.41 4.01
CA VAL A 68 -7.72 -17.12 2.59
C VAL A 68 -8.96 -17.86 2.07
N GLU A 69 -9.24 -19.06 2.56
CA GLU A 69 -10.44 -19.82 2.17
C GLU A 69 -11.72 -19.12 2.65
N GLY A 70 -11.72 -18.65 3.91
CA GLY A 70 -12.84 -17.87 4.46
C GLY A 70 -13.00 -16.54 3.74
N PHE A 71 -11.90 -15.85 3.50
CA PHE A 71 -11.89 -14.58 2.77
C PHE A 71 -12.43 -14.73 1.34
N ALA A 72 -12.09 -15.82 0.66
CA ALA A 72 -12.63 -16.15 -0.67
C ALA A 72 -14.16 -16.37 -0.63
N LYS A 73 -14.65 -17.10 0.36
CA LYS A 73 -16.10 -17.33 0.56
C LYS A 73 -16.82 -16.04 0.91
N LYS A 74 -16.26 -15.23 1.84
CA LYS A 74 -16.87 -13.99 2.32
C LYS A 74 -17.00 -12.94 1.22
N THR A 75 -15.98 -12.80 0.39
CA THR A 75 -15.98 -11.83 -0.72
C THR A 75 -16.75 -12.33 -1.95
N GLY A 76 -17.03 -13.63 -2.03
CA GLY A 76 -17.59 -14.26 -3.22
C GLY A 76 -16.65 -14.16 -4.44
N ASN A 77 -15.39 -13.82 -4.23
CA ASN A 77 -14.38 -13.63 -5.27
C ASN A 77 -13.09 -14.39 -4.92
N PRO A 78 -13.03 -15.71 -5.18
CA PRO A 78 -11.86 -16.52 -4.88
C PRO A 78 -10.58 -16.00 -5.56
N ARG A 79 -10.70 -15.54 -6.81
CA ARG A 79 -9.54 -14.99 -7.54
C ARG A 79 -8.91 -13.83 -6.77
N PHE A 80 -9.71 -12.88 -6.32
CA PHE A 80 -9.26 -11.74 -5.54
C PHE A 80 -8.57 -12.17 -4.23
N ALA A 81 -9.16 -13.12 -3.51
CA ALA A 81 -8.61 -13.59 -2.25
C ALA A 81 -7.24 -14.26 -2.41
N TYR A 82 -7.10 -15.14 -3.40
CA TYR A 82 -5.82 -15.82 -3.68
C TYR A 82 -4.79 -14.88 -4.28
N ASP A 83 -5.18 -13.90 -5.10
CA ASP A 83 -4.26 -12.85 -5.58
C ASP A 83 -3.73 -11.99 -4.42
N SER A 84 -4.58 -11.63 -3.49
CA SER A 84 -4.17 -10.92 -2.27
C SER A 84 -3.19 -11.73 -1.43
N TYR A 85 -3.40 -13.03 -1.31
CA TYR A 85 -2.50 -13.91 -0.55
C TYR A 85 -1.16 -14.14 -1.27
N ARG A 86 -1.15 -14.38 -2.57
CA ARG A 86 0.11 -14.50 -3.31
C ARG A 86 0.93 -13.23 -3.26
N ARG A 87 0.30 -12.03 -3.37
CA ARG A 87 0.96 -10.73 -3.23
C ARG A 87 1.55 -10.56 -1.83
N PHE A 88 0.81 -10.97 -0.80
CA PHE A 88 1.32 -10.94 0.56
C PHE A 88 2.54 -11.83 0.75
N ILE A 89 2.51 -13.07 0.26
CA ILE A 89 3.66 -13.98 0.36
C ILE A 89 4.88 -13.39 -0.34
N GLN A 90 4.72 -12.88 -1.55
CA GLN A 90 5.82 -12.25 -2.30
C GLN A 90 6.40 -11.05 -1.55
N MET A 91 5.54 -10.12 -1.14
CA MET A 91 5.95 -8.89 -0.47
C MET A 91 6.59 -9.17 0.90
N PHE A 92 6.01 -10.07 1.69
CA PHE A 92 6.57 -10.47 2.97
C PHE A 92 7.94 -11.16 2.79
N SER A 93 8.07 -12.04 1.81
CA SER A 93 9.33 -12.73 1.54
C SER A 93 10.43 -11.78 1.09
N ASP A 94 10.13 -10.84 0.19
CA ASP A 94 11.09 -9.85 -0.31
C ASP A 94 11.44 -8.81 0.77
N VAL A 95 10.44 -8.15 1.34
CA VAL A 95 10.65 -7.00 2.24
C VAL A 95 11.06 -7.43 3.65
N VAL A 96 10.43 -8.47 4.20
CA VAL A 96 10.65 -8.86 5.60
C VAL A 96 11.83 -9.83 5.73
N LYS A 97 11.94 -10.76 4.78
CA LYS A 97 12.93 -11.84 4.81
C LYS A 97 14.06 -11.67 3.81
N GLU A 98 14.04 -10.62 3.00
CA GLU A 98 15.08 -10.29 2.01
C GLU A 98 15.36 -11.43 1.00
N VAL A 99 14.32 -12.19 0.65
CA VAL A 99 14.37 -13.18 -0.41
C VAL A 99 14.19 -12.48 -1.76
N ASP A 100 15.10 -12.73 -2.68
CA ASP A 100 15.14 -12.08 -3.99
C ASP A 100 13.79 -12.15 -4.73
N LYS A 101 13.22 -10.97 -4.99
CA LYS A 101 11.93 -10.77 -5.65
C LYS A 101 11.87 -11.42 -7.04
N ALA A 102 12.97 -11.42 -7.77
CA ALA A 102 13.04 -11.99 -9.13
C ALA A 102 12.61 -13.46 -9.17
N LYS A 103 12.91 -14.24 -8.12
CA LYS A 103 12.48 -15.64 -8.03
C LYS A 103 10.97 -15.84 -8.05
N PHE A 104 10.25 -14.90 -7.45
CA PHE A 104 8.78 -14.92 -7.42
C PHE A 104 8.20 -14.44 -8.75
N GLU A 105 8.79 -13.41 -9.35
CA GLU A 105 8.41 -12.89 -10.66
C GLU A 105 8.59 -13.96 -11.75
N ASP A 106 9.71 -14.69 -11.74
CA ASP A 106 9.97 -15.80 -12.66
C ASP A 106 8.86 -16.87 -12.59
N VAL A 107 8.44 -17.26 -11.37
CA VAL A 107 7.36 -18.25 -11.20
C VAL A 107 6.02 -17.75 -11.74
N LEU A 108 5.72 -16.47 -11.54
CA LEU A 108 4.48 -15.88 -12.04
C LEU A 108 4.49 -15.84 -13.59
N ASP A 109 5.63 -15.48 -14.17
CA ASP A 109 5.81 -15.44 -15.62
C ASP A 109 5.77 -16.86 -16.24
N ASP A 110 6.35 -17.86 -15.59
CA ASP A 110 6.27 -19.26 -16.00
C ASP A 110 4.80 -19.74 -16.05
N ILE A 111 4.01 -19.46 -15.02
CA ILE A 111 2.59 -19.86 -14.98
C ILE A 111 1.78 -19.12 -16.04
N LYS A 112 2.03 -17.83 -16.26
CA LYS A 112 1.40 -17.08 -17.37
C LYS A 112 1.74 -17.70 -18.71
N ALA A 113 2.99 -18.08 -18.92
CA ALA A 113 3.43 -18.74 -20.16
C ALA A 113 2.79 -20.14 -20.31
N GLU A 114 2.73 -20.95 -19.24
CA GLU A 114 2.08 -22.26 -19.24
C GLU A 114 0.58 -22.16 -19.62
N LYS A 115 -0.08 -21.07 -19.21
CA LYS A 115 -1.51 -20.80 -19.48
C LYS A 115 -1.74 -20.02 -20.79
N GLY A 116 -0.71 -19.49 -21.42
CA GLY A 116 -0.81 -18.69 -22.63
C GLY A 116 -1.48 -17.33 -22.42
N VAL A 117 -1.41 -16.77 -21.21
CA VAL A 117 -1.98 -15.47 -20.85
C VAL A 117 -0.90 -14.41 -20.68
N LYS A 118 -1.29 -13.14 -20.80
CA LYS A 118 -0.36 -12.02 -20.76
C LYS A 118 -0.32 -11.30 -19.40
N PHE A 119 -1.48 -11.12 -18.77
CA PHE A 119 -1.61 -10.33 -17.56
C PHE A 119 -1.90 -11.23 -16.35
N ASP A 120 -1.47 -10.79 -15.18
CA ASP A 120 -1.80 -11.45 -13.90
C ASP A 120 -3.31 -11.54 -13.69
N THR A 121 -4.05 -10.55 -14.20
CA THR A 121 -5.52 -10.50 -14.14
C THR A 121 -6.21 -11.60 -14.93
N ASP A 122 -5.50 -12.25 -15.86
CA ASP A 122 -6.03 -13.33 -16.68
C ASP A 122 -5.91 -14.70 -15.99
N LEU A 123 -5.16 -14.78 -14.87
CA LEU A 123 -5.03 -15.99 -14.06
C LEU A 123 -6.28 -16.20 -13.20
N ASP A 124 -6.79 -17.42 -13.17
CA ASP A 124 -7.92 -17.79 -12.32
C ASP A 124 -7.51 -18.16 -10.89
N ALA A 125 -8.47 -18.53 -10.04
CA ALA A 125 -8.22 -18.85 -8.64
C ALA A 125 -7.34 -20.11 -8.49
N ASP A 126 -7.47 -21.11 -9.36
CA ASP A 126 -6.70 -22.35 -9.28
C ASP A 126 -5.26 -22.14 -9.75
N ASP A 127 -5.07 -21.29 -10.76
CA ASP A 127 -3.73 -20.83 -11.18
C ASP A 127 -3.01 -20.11 -10.04
N LEU A 128 -3.71 -19.22 -9.35
CA LEU A 128 -3.16 -18.48 -8.20
C LEU A 128 -2.83 -19.37 -7.01
N LYS A 129 -3.58 -20.44 -6.77
CA LYS A 129 -3.23 -21.47 -5.78
C LYS A 129 -1.92 -22.18 -6.12
N GLU A 130 -1.69 -22.50 -7.40
CA GLU A 130 -0.42 -23.07 -7.84
C GLU A 130 0.73 -22.07 -7.69
N VAL A 131 0.51 -20.76 -7.99
CA VAL A 131 1.49 -19.70 -7.72
C VAL A 131 1.86 -19.67 -6.23
N ILE A 132 0.87 -19.64 -5.33
CA ILE A 132 1.05 -19.63 -3.89
C ILE A 132 1.89 -20.83 -3.42
N LYS A 133 1.59 -22.01 -3.92
CA LYS A 133 2.33 -23.24 -3.60
C LYS A 133 3.81 -23.12 -4.02
N ARG A 134 4.09 -22.65 -5.24
CA ARG A 134 5.47 -22.44 -5.72
C ARG A 134 6.18 -21.35 -4.94
N TYR A 135 5.51 -20.25 -4.58
CA TYR A 135 6.04 -19.16 -3.75
C TYR A 135 6.46 -19.65 -2.36
N LYS A 136 5.61 -20.43 -1.70
CA LYS A 136 5.95 -21.05 -0.40
C LYS A 136 7.11 -22.03 -0.52
N GLY A 137 7.25 -22.71 -1.67
CA GLY A 137 8.41 -23.53 -1.99
C GLY A 137 9.71 -22.73 -2.10
N ILE A 138 9.67 -21.54 -2.71
CA ILE A 138 10.81 -20.60 -2.76
C ILE A 138 11.18 -20.15 -1.35
N TYR A 139 10.20 -19.71 -0.57
CA TYR A 139 10.38 -19.25 0.82
C TYR A 139 11.08 -20.35 1.66
N ARG A 140 10.53 -21.56 1.66
CA ARG A 140 11.10 -22.71 2.36
C ARG A 140 12.53 -23.02 1.92
N LYS A 141 12.79 -23.02 0.61
CA LYS A 141 14.13 -23.31 0.06
C LYS A 141 15.15 -22.24 0.42
N ALA A 142 14.74 -20.97 0.48
CA ALA A 142 15.63 -19.86 0.79
C ALA A 142 15.98 -19.77 2.29
N LEU A 143 15.01 -20.04 3.16
CA LEU A 143 15.11 -19.75 4.60
C LEU A 143 15.15 -21.01 5.48
N ASN A 144 14.87 -22.18 4.90
CA ASN A 144 14.71 -23.44 5.63
C ASN A 144 13.64 -23.38 6.73
N GLU A 145 12.59 -22.58 6.51
CA GLU A 145 11.42 -22.43 7.38
C GLU A 145 10.14 -22.35 6.56
N GLU A 146 8.99 -22.63 7.18
CA GLU A 146 7.69 -22.47 6.54
C GLU A 146 7.25 -20.99 6.57
N PHE A 147 6.42 -20.60 5.60
CA PHE A 147 5.81 -19.27 5.59
C PHE A 147 4.96 -19.07 6.86
N PRO A 148 5.12 -17.97 7.62
CA PRO A 148 4.46 -17.79 8.91
C PRO A 148 2.94 -17.75 8.78
N GLN A 149 2.26 -18.60 9.56
CA GLN A 149 0.80 -18.72 9.55
C GLN A 149 0.14 -17.96 10.70
N ASP A 150 0.87 -17.60 11.76
CA ASP A 150 0.35 -16.76 12.85
C ASP A 150 0.34 -15.29 12.44
N PRO A 151 -0.84 -14.62 12.39
CA PRO A 151 -0.94 -13.22 12.02
C PRO A 151 -0.16 -12.28 12.94
N LYS A 152 0.00 -12.62 14.22
CA LYS A 152 0.78 -11.79 15.16
C LYS A 152 2.27 -11.84 14.83
N ASP A 153 2.80 -13.01 14.51
CA ASP A 153 4.18 -13.15 14.08
C ASP A 153 4.42 -12.36 12.79
N GLN A 154 3.49 -12.47 11.81
CA GLN A 154 3.53 -11.67 10.59
C GLN A 154 3.58 -10.17 10.89
N LEU A 155 2.73 -9.69 11.80
CA LEU A 155 2.63 -8.28 12.17
C LEU A 155 3.93 -7.76 12.79
N PHE A 156 4.47 -8.46 13.79
CA PHE A 156 5.68 -8.00 14.46
C PHE A 156 6.91 -8.06 13.57
N GLU A 157 7.02 -9.06 12.71
CA GLU A 157 8.11 -9.12 11.73
C GLU A 157 8.00 -8.00 10.69
N ALA A 158 6.79 -7.69 10.22
CA ALA A 158 6.56 -6.57 9.30
C ALA A 158 6.90 -5.22 9.95
N ILE A 159 6.50 -4.98 11.20
CA ILE A 159 6.84 -3.75 11.94
C ILE A 159 8.36 -3.58 12.03
N LYS A 160 9.07 -4.64 12.39
CA LYS A 160 10.55 -4.63 12.45
C LYS A 160 11.16 -4.33 11.08
N ALA A 161 10.62 -4.92 10.01
CA ALA A 161 11.12 -4.69 8.65
C ALA A 161 10.93 -3.23 8.22
N VAL A 162 9.79 -2.62 8.53
CA VAL A 162 9.55 -1.20 8.24
C VAL A 162 10.53 -0.30 9.02
N PHE A 163 10.81 -0.59 10.28
CA PHE A 163 11.85 0.13 11.02
C PHE A 163 13.23 -0.01 10.38
N ARG A 164 13.63 -1.23 9.98
CA ARG A 164 14.91 -1.47 9.29
C ARG A 164 15.01 -0.74 7.96
N SER A 165 13.88 -0.56 7.25
CA SER A 165 13.86 0.09 5.94
C SER A 165 14.32 1.56 5.96
N TRP A 166 14.35 2.20 7.15
CA TRP A 166 14.97 3.50 7.33
C TRP A 166 16.45 3.49 6.93
N ASP A 167 17.14 2.39 7.17
CA ASP A 167 18.57 2.23 6.88
C ASP A 167 18.85 1.52 5.55
N ASN A 168 17.84 1.33 4.70
CA ASN A 168 18.03 0.85 3.34
C ASN A 168 18.92 1.81 2.54
N PRO A 169 19.79 1.31 1.63
CA PRO A 169 20.71 2.15 0.84
C PRO A 169 19.99 3.28 0.10
N ARG A 170 18.83 3.02 -0.50
CA ARG A 170 18.01 4.03 -1.19
C ARG A 170 17.50 5.12 -0.24
N ALA A 171 17.08 4.75 0.97
CA ALA A 171 16.61 5.70 1.98
C ALA A 171 17.77 6.56 2.53
N ILE A 172 18.93 5.96 2.78
CA ILE A 172 20.14 6.69 3.19
C ILE A 172 20.56 7.69 2.11
N TYR A 173 20.61 7.25 0.86
CA TYR A 173 20.99 8.11 -0.26
C TYR A 173 20.01 9.28 -0.41
N TYR A 174 18.71 9.01 -0.37
CA TYR A 174 17.67 10.03 -0.46
C TYR A 174 17.79 11.07 0.65
N ARG A 175 18.00 10.62 1.91
CA ARG A 175 18.20 11.54 3.04
C ARG A 175 19.39 12.45 2.86
N ARG A 176 20.52 11.92 2.39
CA ARG A 176 21.72 12.72 2.11
C ARG A 176 21.48 13.79 1.04
N MET A 177 20.73 13.44 -0.02
CA MET A 177 20.42 14.36 -1.12
C MET A 177 19.41 15.45 -0.75
N ASN A 178 18.65 15.24 0.34
CA ASN A 178 17.58 16.15 0.77
C ASN A 178 17.85 16.76 2.17
N ASP A 179 19.07 16.65 2.68
CA ASP A 179 19.50 17.18 3.98
C ASP A 179 18.60 16.71 5.16
N ILE A 180 18.10 15.48 5.10
CA ILE A 180 17.25 14.88 6.14
C ILE A 180 18.16 14.18 7.16
N PRO A 181 18.12 14.55 8.46
CA PRO A 181 18.93 13.94 9.50
C PRO A 181 18.65 12.43 9.65
N GLY A 182 19.73 11.64 9.72
CA GLY A 182 19.63 10.17 9.83
C GLY A 182 19.14 9.67 11.19
N ASP A 183 19.27 10.50 12.23
CA ASP A 183 18.90 10.21 13.62
C ASP A 183 17.39 10.40 13.90
N TRP A 184 16.62 10.97 12.97
CA TRP A 184 15.18 11.14 13.15
C TRP A 184 14.40 9.82 13.21
N GLY A 185 14.83 8.81 12.47
CA GLY A 185 14.12 7.54 12.37
C GLY A 185 12.76 7.66 11.68
N THR A 186 11.96 6.61 11.80
CA THR A 186 10.59 6.54 11.27
C THR A 186 9.63 6.01 12.33
N ALA A 187 8.39 6.47 12.29
CA ALA A 187 7.27 5.78 12.91
C ALA A 187 6.77 4.65 11.99
N VAL A 188 5.96 3.77 12.54
CA VAL A 188 5.27 2.72 11.80
C VAL A 188 3.77 2.86 12.03
N ASN A 189 3.00 2.84 10.96
CA ASN A 189 1.55 2.84 10.99
C ASN A 189 1.01 1.46 10.63
N VAL A 190 0.11 0.92 11.45
CA VAL A 190 -0.70 -0.25 11.14
C VAL A 190 -2.08 0.25 10.76
N GLN A 191 -2.52 -0.06 9.53
CA GLN A 191 -3.73 0.50 8.95
C GLN A 191 -4.59 -0.62 8.36
N THR A 192 -5.90 -0.55 8.56
CA THR A 192 -6.86 -1.46 7.91
C THR A 192 -6.71 -1.40 6.39
N MET A 193 -6.71 -2.56 5.74
CA MET A 193 -6.70 -2.65 4.29
C MET A 193 -8.02 -2.17 3.69
N VAL A 194 -7.91 -1.50 2.56
CA VAL A 194 -8.99 -1.16 1.63
C VAL A 194 -8.57 -1.65 0.25
N PHE A 195 -9.51 -2.24 -0.49
CA PHE A 195 -9.19 -2.98 -1.70
C PHE A 195 -9.75 -2.30 -2.94
N GLY A 196 -8.87 -1.79 -3.79
CA GLY A 196 -9.21 -1.23 -5.10
C GLY A 196 -9.40 -2.28 -6.20
N ASN A 197 -9.17 -3.55 -5.90
CA ASN A 197 -9.22 -4.66 -6.85
C ASN A 197 -10.36 -5.67 -6.57
N MET A 198 -11.48 -5.16 -6.07
CA MET A 198 -12.69 -5.95 -5.82
C MET A 198 -13.73 -5.88 -6.97
N GLY A 199 -13.30 -5.52 -8.17
CA GLY A 199 -14.16 -5.44 -9.35
C GLY A 199 -14.33 -4.03 -9.90
N ASP A 200 -15.29 -3.83 -10.80
CA ASP A 200 -15.44 -2.63 -11.62
C ASP A 200 -15.92 -1.40 -10.83
N THR A 201 -16.46 -1.58 -9.64
CA THR A 201 -16.84 -0.47 -8.73
C THR A 201 -15.74 -0.12 -7.73
N SER A 202 -14.57 -0.71 -7.90
CA SER A 202 -13.38 -0.51 -7.06
C SER A 202 -12.22 0.02 -7.90
N GLY A 203 -11.32 0.76 -7.28
CA GLY A 203 -10.17 1.33 -7.96
C GLY A 203 -9.21 1.98 -6.99
N THR A 204 -8.09 2.45 -7.50
CA THR A 204 -7.10 3.17 -6.72
C THR A 204 -6.42 4.23 -7.57
N GLY A 205 -5.89 5.28 -6.96
CA GLY A 205 -5.24 6.34 -7.70
C GLY A 205 -4.42 7.28 -6.84
N VAL A 206 -3.73 8.14 -7.54
CA VAL A 206 -2.93 9.22 -6.98
C VAL A 206 -3.31 10.53 -7.66
N ALA A 207 -3.41 11.61 -6.91
CA ALA A 207 -3.74 12.90 -7.47
C ALA A 207 -3.18 14.06 -6.67
N PHE A 208 -3.01 15.18 -7.36
CA PHE A 208 -2.61 16.45 -6.79
C PHE A 208 -3.75 17.46 -6.90
N THR A 209 -3.92 18.34 -5.91
CA THR A 209 -4.91 19.40 -5.96
C THR A 209 -4.63 20.44 -7.04
N ARG A 210 -3.36 20.55 -7.48
CA ARG A 210 -2.87 21.42 -8.57
C ARG A 210 -1.88 20.66 -9.43
N ASN A 211 -1.70 21.07 -10.67
CA ASN A 211 -0.71 20.46 -11.55
C ASN A 211 0.72 20.67 -11.00
N PRO A 212 1.45 19.61 -10.65
CA PRO A 212 2.79 19.72 -10.03
C PRO A 212 3.87 20.22 -10.99
N SER A 213 3.61 20.19 -12.30
CA SER A 213 4.55 20.64 -13.33
C SER A 213 4.34 22.10 -13.71
N THR A 214 3.08 22.55 -13.80
CA THR A 214 2.74 23.90 -14.30
C THR A 214 2.23 24.84 -13.22
N GLY A 215 1.78 24.30 -12.08
CA GLY A 215 1.15 25.06 -10.99
C GLY A 215 -0.32 25.41 -11.23
N GLU A 216 -0.91 25.00 -12.34
CA GLU A 216 -2.32 25.28 -12.64
C GLU A 216 -3.25 24.73 -11.56
N LYS A 217 -4.23 25.55 -11.16
CA LYS A 217 -5.28 25.19 -10.21
C LYS A 217 -6.29 24.24 -10.86
N GLN A 218 -5.80 23.07 -11.22
CA GLN A 218 -6.58 21.99 -11.79
C GLN A 218 -6.13 20.68 -11.15
N ILE A 219 -7.11 19.87 -10.72
CA ILE A 219 -6.84 18.53 -10.22
C ILE A 219 -6.04 17.74 -11.27
N TYR A 220 -4.95 17.15 -10.84
CA TYR A 220 -4.03 16.40 -11.70
C TYR A 220 -3.75 15.06 -11.09
N GLY A 221 -3.98 13.97 -11.82
CA GLY A 221 -3.74 12.64 -11.30
C GLY A 221 -4.27 11.55 -12.18
N GLU A 222 -4.09 10.33 -11.71
CA GLU A 222 -4.38 9.11 -12.44
C GLU A 222 -5.01 8.08 -11.51
N TYR A 223 -5.85 7.21 -12.09
CA TYR A 223 -6.46 6.08 -11.38
C TYR A 223 -6.57 4.85 -12.28
N LEU A 224 -6.73 3.70 -11.64
CA LEU A 224 -7.05 2.43 -12.29
C LEU A 224 -8.27 1.82 -11.61
N ILE A 225 -9.23 1.36 -12.42
CA ILE A 225 -10.32 0.49 -11.96
C ILE A 225 -9.79 -0.93 -11.76
N ASN A 226 -10.31 -1.61 -10.75
CA ASN A 226 -9.96 -2.98 -10.39
C ASN A 226 -8.45 -3.17 -10.27
N ALA A 227 -7.81 -2.40 -9.38
CA ALA A 227 -6.37 -2.36 -9.20
C ALA A 227 -5.98 -2.06 -7.75
N GLN A 228 -4.79 -2.51 -7.35
CA GLN A 228 -4.12 -2.08 -6.13
C GLN A 228 -3.16 -0.91 -6.42
N GLY A 229 -2.72 -0.20 -5.37
CA GLY A 229 -1.86 0.99 -5.52
C GLY A 229 -0.55 0.72 -6.27
N GLU A 230 0.05 -0.46 -6.09
CA GLU A 230 1.25 -0.87 -6.80
C GLU A 230 1.03 -1.02 -8.32
N ASP A 231 -0.18 -1.36 -8.76
CA ASP A 231 -0.50 -1.52 -10.18
C ASP A 231 -0.50 -0.18 -10.94
N VAL A 232 -0.81 0.93 -10.22
CA VAL A 232 -0.80 2.29 -10.80
C VAL A 232 0.62 2.71 -11.19
N VAL A 233 1.62 2.32 -10.39
CA VAL A 233 3.03 2.71 -10.61
C VAL A 233 3.83 1.66 -11.38
N ALA A 234 3.33 0.43 -11.48
CA ALA A 234 4.01 -0.66 -12.17
C ALA A 234 4.08 -0.51 -13.70
N GLY A 235 3.21 0.33 -14.28
CA GLY A 235 3.18 0.59 -15.73
C GLY A 235 2.69 -0.58 -16.60
N VAL A 236 2.13 -1.63 -15.98
CA VAL A 236 1.59 -2.81 -16.71
C VAL A 236 0.27 -2.48 -17.38
N ARG A 237 -0.55 -1.65 -16.73
CA ARG A 237 -1.83 -1.13 -17.25
C ARG A 237 -1.71 0.38 -17.39
N THR A 238 -2.34 0.95 -18.41
CA THR A 238 -2.37 2.42 -18.62
C THR A 238 -3.40 3.05 -17.68
N PRO A 239 -2.98 3.89 -16.72
CA PRO A 239 -3.91 4.62 -15.87
C PRO A 239 -4.77 5.60 -16.67
N GLN A 240 -5.96 5.90 -16.13
CA GLN A 240 -6.86 6.91 -16.68
C GLN A 240 -6.66 8.25 -15.96
N PRO A 241 -6.81 9.38 -16.65
CA PRO A 241 -6.77 10.68 -15.98
C PRO A 241 -7.91 10.80 -14.95
N ILE A 242 -7.58 11.39 -13.79
CA ILE A 242 -8.50 11.50 -12.65
C ILE A 242 -9.87 12.15 -13.03
N THR A 243 -9.90 13.02 -14.03
CA THR A 243 -11.12 13.67 -14.50
C THR A 243 -12.13 12.69 -15.08
N LYS A 244 -11.67 11.56 -15.63
CA LYS A 244 -12.55 10.52 -16.15
C LYS A 244 -13.29 9.75 -15.04
N LEU A 245 -12.81 9.81 -13.81
CA LEU A 245 -13.53 9.25 -12.65
C LEU A 245 -14.93 9.85 -12.48
N ALA A 246 -15.15 11.08 -12.97
CA ALA A 246 -16.48 11.71 -13.00
C ALA A 246 -17.50 10.95 -13.85
N GLU A 247 -17.04 10.21 -14.87
CA GLU A 247 -17.88 9.37 -15.71
C GLU A 247 -18.03 7.96 -15.14
N ASP A 248 -16.91 7.38 -14.69
CA ASP A 248 -16.86 5.99 -14.24
C ASP A 248 -17.49 5.80 -12.83
N LEU A 249 -17.23 6.71 -11.89
CA LEU A 249 -17.73 6.67 -10.51
C LEU A 249 -18.06 8.10 -10.01
N PRO A 250 -19.14 8.71 -10.48
CA PRO A 250 -19.46 10.13 -10.27
C PRO A 250 -19.58 10.54 -8.79
N ASP A 251 -20.20 9.71 -7.96
CA ASP A 251 -20.35 10.00 -6.53
C ASP A 251 -19.00 9.98 -5.80
N CYS A 252 -18.12 9.05 -6.14
CA CYS A 252 -16.76 9.01 -5.62
C CYS A 252 -15.94 10.22 -6.08
N TYR A 253 -16.08 10.63 -7.35
CA TYR A 253 -15.40 11.82 -7.87
C TYR A 253 -15.83 13.10 -7.14
N LYS A 254 -17.15 13.26 -6.91
CA LYS A 254 -17.65 14.39 -6.14
C LYS A 254 -17.08 14.44 -4.74
N GLN A 255 -17.14 13.32 -4.00
CA GLN A 255 -16.54 13.23 -2.66
C GLN A 255 -15.04 13.50 -2.69
N PHE A 256 -14.33 12.98 -3.71
CA PHE A 256 -12.91 13.23 -3.89
C PHE A 256 -12.61 14.72 -4.03
N MET A 257 -13.36 15.45 -4.86
CA MET A 257 -13.18 16.89 -5.07
C MET A 257 -13.44 17.69 -3.79
N ASP A 258 -14.49 17.34 -3.04
CA ASP A 258 -14.84 18.00 -1.77
C ASP A 258 -13.71 17.82 -0.72
N ILE A 259 -13.15 16.61 -0.63
CA ILE A 259 -12.06 16.31 0.29
C ILE A 259 -10.76 16.98 -0.18
N ALA A 260 -10.44 16.93 -1.47
CA ALA A 260 -9.26 17.59 -2.04
C ALA A 260 -9.25 19.09 -1.74
N HIS A 261 -10.40 19.75 -1.90
CA HIS A 261 -10.57 21.15 -1.54
C HIS A 261 -10.36 21.38 -0.03
N THR A 262 -10.99 20.57 0.81
CA THR A 262 -10.83 20.65 2.27
C THR A 262 -9.39 20.50 2.71
N LEU A 263 -8.64 19.58 2.10
CA LEU A 263 -7.22 19.34 2.41
C LEU A 263 -6.35 20.53 2.00
N GLU A 264 -6.53 21.07 0.77
CA GLU A 264 -5.77 22.25 0.33
C GLU A 264 -6.07 23.48 1.20
N GLU A 265 -7.33 23.70 1.60
CA GLU A 265 -7.71 24.77 2.52
C GLU A 265 -7.07 24.61 3.91
N HIS A 266 -7.11 23.38 4.46
CA HIS A 266 -6.58 23.08 5.78
C HIS A 266 -5.05 23.25 5.86
N TYR A 267 -4.33 22.68 4.88
CA TYR A 267 -2.87 22.72 4.86
C TYR A 267 -2.31 24.00 4.24
N ARG A 268 -3.15 24.81 3.58
CA ARG A 268 -2.76 26.04 2.87
C ARG A 268 -1.63 25.81 1.89
N ASP A 269 -1.63 24.65 1.24
CA ASP A 269 -0.67 24.25 0.23
C ASP A 269 -1.25 23.14 -0.66
N MET A 270 -0.72 23.03 -1.89
CA MET A 270 -1.14 21.94 -2.76
C MET A 270 -0.86 20.58 -2.13
N GLN A 271 -1.79 19.65 -2.28
CA GLN A 271 -1.72 18.33 -1.69
C GLN A 271 -1.48 17.26 -2.74
N ASP A 272 -0.65 16.28 -2.40
CA ASP A 272 -0.46 15.00 -3.06
C ASP A 272 -1.26 13.96 -2.26
N MET A 273 -2.17 13.27 -2.92
CA MET A 273 -3.17 12.42 -2.28
C MET A 273 -3.14 11.02 -2.88
N GLU A 274 -3.17 10.03 -2.00
CA GLU A 274 -3.37 8.62 -2.37
C GLU A 274 -4.78 8.19 -1.92
N PHE A 275 -5.53 7.56 -2.80
CA PHE A 275 -6.89 7.13 -2.51
C PHE A 275 -7.21 5.75 -3.07
N THR A 276 -8.19 5.10 -2.48
CA THR A 276 -8.74 3.83 -2.94
C THR A 276 -10.26 3.89 -2.88
N ILE A 277 -10.91 3.32 -3.86
CA ILE A 277 -12.36 3.12 -3.91
C ILE A 277 -12.61 1.63 -3.77
N GLN A 278 -13.35 1.25 -2.75
CA GLN A 278 -13.78 -0.13 -2.55
C GLN A 278 -15.30 -0.19 -2.68
N GLU A 279 -15.79 -0.90 -3.68
CA GLU A 279 -17.22 -1.12 -3.91
C GLU A 279 -18.04 0.18 -3.87
N GLY A 280 -17.56 1.22 -4.58
CA GLY A 280 -18.21 2.53 -4.66
C GLY A 280 -18.01 3.43 -3.43
N LYS A 281 -17.22 3.03 -2.46
CA LYS A 281 -16.89 3.84 -1.29
C LYS A 281 -15.45 4.37 -1.36
N LEU A 282 -15.29 5.68 -1.26
CA LEU A 282 -14.01 6.37 -1.33
C LEU A 282 -13.29 6.35 0.03
N TYR A 283 -11.98 6.10 0.00
CA TYR A 283 -11.07 6.17 1.14
C TYR A 283 -9.80 6.91 0.76
N PHE A 284 -9.38 7.86 1.58
CA PHE A 284 -8.06 8.48 1.47
C PHE A 284 -7.06 7.69 2.31
N LEU A 285 -5.95 7.29 1.69
CA LEU A 285 -4.91 6.52 2.35
C LEU A 285 -3.84 7.42 2.94
N GLN A 286 -3.50 8.51 2.23
CA GLN A 286 -2.46 9.45 2.63
C GLN A 286 -2.67 10.79 1.95
N THR A 287 -2.31 11.88 2.64
CA THR A 287 -2.09 13.21 2.06
C THR A 287 -0.76 13.76 2.51
N ARG A 288 -0.14 14.57 1.67
CA ARG A 288 1.12 15.27 1.95
C ARG A 288 1.24 16.51 1.08
N ASN A 289 2.12 17.45 1.47
CA ASN A 289 2.43 18.59 0.62
C ASN A 289 3.04 18.10 -0.71
N GLY A 290 2.45 18.51 -1.81
CA GLY A 290 2.82 18.05 -3.14
C GLY A 290 4.21 18.53 -3.55
N LYS A 291 5.05 17.58 -3.97
CA LYS A 291 6.31 17.91 -4.64
C LYS A 291 6.01 18.49 -6.01
N ARG A 292 6.74 19.52 -6.39
CA ARG A 292 6.48 20.32 -7.60
C ARG A 292 7.76 20.88 -8.20
N THR A 293 7.71 21.25 -9.46
CA THR A 293 8.81 21.97 -10.13
C THR A 293 8.96 23.38 -9.57
N ALA A 294 10.14 23.99 -9.75
CA ALA A 294 10.37 25.36 -9.30
C ALA A 294 9.41 26.39 -9.95
N PRO A 295 9.11 26.33 -11.27
CA PRO A 295 8.09 27.19 -11.87
C PRO A 295 6.71 27.02 -11.27
N ALA A 296 6.29 25.75 -11.03
CA ALA A 296 5.01 25.47 -10.40
C ALA A 296 4.96 25.98 -8.95
N ALA A 297 6.04 25.84 -8.19
CA ALA A 297 6.12 26.35 -6.82
C ALA A 297 5.90 27.85 -6.73
N LEU A 298 6.54 28.63 -7.62
CA LEU A 298 6.36 30.07 -7.66
C LEU A 298 4.91 30.46 -8.00
N ARG A 299 4.35 29.85 -9.04
CA ARG A 299 2.96 30.11 -9.44
C ARG A 299 1.97 29.78 -8.32
N ILE A 300 2.08 28.60 -7.71
CA ILE A 300 1.22 28.14 -6.62
C ILE A 300 1.32 29.10 -5.43
N ALA A 301 2.53 29.53 -5.04
CA ALA A 301 2.70 30.45 -3.94
C ALA A 301 2.01 31.80 -4.19
N CYS A 302 2.14 32.37 -5.39
CA CYS A 302 1.45 33.59 -5.76
C CYS A 302 -0.08 33.42 -5.72
N GLU A 303 -0.59 32.36 -6.35
CA GLU A 303 -2.05 32.10 -6.39
C GLU A 303 -2.63 31.86 -4.97
N LEU A 304 -1.92 31.12 -4.10
CA LEU A 304 -2.36 30.89 -2.71
C LEU A 304 -2.42 32.20 -1.90
N VAL A 305 -1.47 33.12 -2.08
CA VAL A 305 -1.51 34.45 -1.46
C VAL A 305 -2.71 35.25 -1.96
N ASP A 306 -2.97 35.24 -3.28
CA ASP A 306 -4.14 35.93 -3.88
C ASP A 306 -5.47 35.34 -3.40
N GLU A 307 -5.49 34.02 -3.07
CA GLU A 307 -6.62 33.32 -2.49
C GLU A 307 -6.77 33.55 -0.96
N GLY A 308 -5.83 34.24 -0.32
CA GLY A 308 -5.85 34.49 1.12
C GLY A 308 -5.42 33.33 2.00
N LYS A 309 -4.66 32.41 1.45
CA LYS A 309 -4.17 31.20 2.14
C LYS A 309 -2.77 31.35 2.69
#